data_cefd40e76a75de5e042d7da81375b57d
#
_entry.id   cefd40e76a75de5e042d7da81375b57d
#
_cell.length_a   1.000
_cell.length_b   1.000
_cell.length_c   1.000
_cell.angle_alpha   90.00
_cell.angle_beta   90.00
_cell.angle_gamma   90.00
#
_symmetry.space_group_name_H-M   'P 1'
#
loop_
_entity.id
_entity.type
_entity.pdbx_description
1 polymer ?
#
loop_
_entity_poly.entity_id
_entity_poly.type
_entity_poly.pdbx_seq_one_letter_code
_entity_poly.pdbx_strand_id
1 'polypeptide(L)'
;MISVAEVHSTFMSTTPQPEVWMRGPIDGIDPLLMPVAHALVQVREDLEQLVSQVPVEHVWTRPGGAASIGFHVRHLGGALDRLFTYARGESLSDGQKAALRGESTAGDPPATLPDVVHETSAAIERALDQLRRTSRDRLLDHRGIGRAALPSNVLGLLFHAAEHSTRHAGQAITTAKILKPL
;
A
#
# COMPACT_ATOMS: atom_id res chain seq x y z
N MET A 1 -14.10 46.75 -35.05
CA MET A 1 -13.84 46.56 -33.59
C MET A 1 -14.06 45.11 -33.29
N ILE A 2 -12.96 44.34 -33.18
CA ILE A 2 -12.97 42.90 -32.86
C ILE A 2 -12.47 42.79 -31.44
N SER A 3 -13.34 42.29 -30.56
CA SER A 3 -12.99 42.04 -29.12
C SER A 3 -12.12 40.80 -29.03
N VAL A 4 -10.92 40.96 -28.49
CA VAL A 4 -10.02 39.89 -28.14
C VAL A 4 -10.44 39.35 -26.76
N ALA A 5 -11.06 38.18 -26.74
CA ALA A 5 -11.34 37.48 -25.49
C ALA A 5 -10.01 36.93 -24.94
N GLU A 6 -9.59 37.42 -23.78
CA GLU A 6 -8.46 36.92 -23.01
C GLU A 6 -8.77 35.53 -22.51
N VAL A 7 -8.07 34.54 -23.11
CA VAL A 7 -8.05 33.17 -22.58
C VAL A 7 -7.11 33.17 -21.37
N HIS A 8 -7.68 33.25 -20.18
CA HIS A 8 -6.95 33.00 -18.94
C HIS A 8 -6.58 31.52 -18.86
N SER A 9 -5.38 31.20 -19.32
CA SER A 9 -4.76 29.90 -19.05
C SER A 9 -4.37 29.86 -17.57
N THR A 10 -5.20 29.19 -16.77
CA THR A 10 -4.88 28.89 -15.38
C THR A 10 -3.76 27.85 -15.37
N PHE A 11 -2.52 28.29 -15.33
CA PHE A 11 -1.39 27.44 -14.98
C PHE A 11 -1.61 26.91 -13.56
N MET A 12 -2.11 25.70 -13.43
CA MET A 12 -2.06 24.98 -12.16
C MET A 12 -0.58 24.77 -11.81
N SER A 13 -0.13 25.53 -10.80
CA SER A 13 1.19 25.36 -10.22
C SER A 13 1.27 23.93 -9.64
N THR A 14 1.99 23.04 -10.33
CA THR A 14 2.26 21.67 -9.86
C THR A 14 3.46 21.69 -8.93
N THR A 15 3.38 22.46 -7.84
CA THR A 15 4.33 22.26 -6.75
C THR A 15 4.09 20.85 -6.19
N PRO A 16 5.10 19.98 -6.15
CA PRO A 16 4.94 18.66 -5.58
C PRO A 16 4.39 18.78 -4.15
N GLN A 17 3.35 18.03 -3.83
CA GLN A 17 2.85 18.00 -2.45
C GLN A 17 3.95 17.45 -1.54
N PRO A 18 4.12 17.99 -0.33
CA PRO A 18 5.04 17.42 0.65
C PRO A 18 4.61 15.98 1.00
N GLU A 19 5.55 15.18 1.49
CA GLU A 19 5.24 13.84 1.99
C GLU A 19 4.12 13.87 3.04
N VAL A 20 3.33 12.80 3.09
CA VAL A 20 2.09 12.74 3.88
C VAL A 20 2.30 13.10 5.36
N TRP A 21 3.42 12.66 5.96
CA TRP A 21 3.72 12.95 7.37
C TRP A 21 3.93 14.44 7.67
N MET A 22 4.23 15.26 6.67
CA MET A 22 4.37 16.73 6.78
C MET A 22 3.04 17.49 6.60
N ARG A 23 1.96 16.80 6.27
CA ARG A 23 0.65 17.42 5.97
C ARG A 23 -0.24 17.57 7.21
N GLY A 24 0.23 17.15 8.38
CA GLY A 24 -0.53 17.18 9.63
C GLY A 24 -1.30 15.91 9.93
N PRO A 25 -2.15 15.91 10.94
CA PRO A 25 -2.87 14.73 11.39
C PRO A 25 -3.96 14.30 10.39
N ILE A 26 -4.23 12.99 10.36
CA ILE A 26 -5.36 12.40 9.64
C ILE A 26 -6.52 12.27 10.63
N ASP A 27 -7.69 12.78 10.25
CA ASP A 27 -8.87 12.81 11.12
C ASP A 27 -9.28 11.42 11.62
N GLY A 28 -9.59 11.38 12.92
CA GLY A 28 -10.05 10.18 13.60
C GLY A 28 -8.97 9.15 13.94
N ILE A 29 -7.70 9.41 13.62
CA ILE A 29 -6.57 8.53 13.95
C ILE A 29 -5.93 8.94 15.28
N ASP A 30 -5.74 7.99 16.20
CA ASP A 30 -5.00 8.23 17.44
C ASP A 30 -3.56 8.69 17.13
N PRO A 31 -3.02 9.72 17.83
CA PRO A 31 -1.66 10.21 17.60
C PRO A 31 -0.56 9.14 17.67
N LEU A 32 -0.71 8.08 18.46
CA LEU A 32 0.24 6.97 18.50
C LEU A 32 0.21 6.10 17.24
N LEU A 33 -0.89 6.11 16.50
CA LEU A 33 -1.07 5.39 15.24
C LEU A 33 -0.86 6.28 14.01
N MET A 34 -0.67 7.58 14.21
CA MET A 34 -0.47 8.53 13.11
C MET A 34 0.70 8.15 12.19
N PRO A 35 1.87 7.71 12.67
CA PRO A 35 2.96 7.29 11.79
C PRO A 35 2.58 6.10 10.90
N VAL A 36 1.79 5.16 11.42
CA VAL A 36 1.26 4.02 10.63
C VAL A 36 0.35 4.51 9.52
N ALA A 37 -0.60 5.40 9.84
CA ALA A 37 -1.54 5.95 8.87
C ALA A 37 -0.83 6.78 7.79
N HIS A 38 0.11 7.64 8.17
CA HIS A 38 0.90 8.43 7.23
C HIS A 38 1.67 7.54 6.24
N ALA A 39 2.33 6.48 6.73
CA ALA A 39 3.06 5.55 5.87
C ALA A 39 2.13 4.85 4.88
N LEU A 40 0.94 4.40 5.32
CA LEU A 40 -0.03 3.74 4.44
C LEU A 40 -0.60 4.69 3.37
N VAL A 41 -0.91 5.93 3.73
CA VAL A 41 -1.38 6.93 2.75
C VAL A 41 -0.26 7.28 1.75
N GLN A 42 0.99 7.43 2.21
CA GLN A 42 2.13 7.66 1.31
C GLN A 42 2.32 6.51 0.34
N VAL A 43 2.27 5.27 0.82
CA VAL A 43 2.35 4.06 -0.02
C VAL A 43 1.26 4.07 -1.10
N ARG A 44 0.02 4.42 -0.77
CA ARG A 44 -1.06 4.51 -1.75
C ARG A 44 -0.74 5.53 -2.85
N GLU A 45 -0.32 6.75 -2.47
CA GLU A 45 0.02 7.81 -3.43
C GLU A 45 1.20 7.40 -4.32
N ASP A 46 2.23 6.77 -3.75
CA ASP A 46 3.39 6.26 -4.49
C ASP A 46 2.99 5.20 -5.53
N LEU A 47 2.09 4.28 -5.16
CA LEU A 47 1.59 3.24 -6.07
C LEU A 47 0.69 3.83 -7.16
N GLU A 48 -0.16 4.80 -6.85
CA GLU A 48 -1.00 5.50 -7.84
C GLU A 48 -0.13 6.21 -8.89
N GLN A 49 0.96 6.86 -8.45
CA GLN A 49 1.93 7.48 -9.36
C GLN A 49 2.67 6.44 -10.22
N LEU A 50 2.93 5.26 -9.68
CA LEU A 50 3.63 4.19 -10.38
C LEU A 50 2.85 3.66 -11.60
N VAL A 51 1.52 3.65 -11.53
CA VAL A 51 0.63 3.13 -12.60
C VAL A 51 0.94 3.73 -13.96
N SER A 52 1.14 5.05 -14.05
CA SER A 52 1.42 5.75 -15.31
C SER A 52 2.85 5.55 -15.82
N GLN A 53 3.72 4.91 -15.04
CA GLN A 53 5.15 4.80 -15.33
C GLN A 53 5.58 3.40 -15.80
N VAL A 54 4.69 2.40 -15.71
CA VAL A 54 5.02 0.99 -15.97
C VAL A 54 4.23 0.47 -17.16
N PRO A 55 4.90 0.12 -18.29
CA PRO A 55 4.27 -0.59 -19.38
C PRO A 55 3.68 -1.93 -18.93
N VAL A 56 2.56 -2.35 -19.55
CA VAL A 56 1.81 -3.54 -19.14
C VAL A 56 2.66 -4.81 -19.19
N GLU A 57 3.55 -4.92 -20.16
CA GLU A 57 4.48 -6.05 -20.34
C GLU A 57 5.52 -6.18 -19.22
N HIS A 58 5.78 -5.11 -18.47
CA HIS A 58 6.75 -5.09 -17.39
C HIS A 58 6.16 -5.46 -16.02
N VAL A 59 4.83 -5.48 -15.88
CA VAL A 59 4.16 -5.69 -14.57
C VAL A 59 4.60 -6.99 -13.90
N TRP A 60 4.72 -8.07 -14.66
CA TRP A 60 5.09 -9.41 -14.16
C TRP A 60 6.50 -9.85 -14.55
N THR A 61 7.27 -8.97 -15.21
CA THR A 61 8.67 -9.24 -15.56
C THR A 61 9.53 -9.31 -14.29
N ARG A 62 10.44 -10.30 -14.25
CA ARG A 62 11.35 -10.56 -13.13
C ARG A 62 12.79 -10.27 -13.52
N PRO A 63 13.29 -9.03 -13.32
CA PRO A 63 14.64 -8.67 -13.70
C PRO A 63 15.67 -9.40 -12.83
N GLY A 64 16.63 -10.09 -13.46
CA GLY A 64 17.68 -10.84 -12.75
C GLY A 64 17.16 -11.91 -11.79
N GLY A 65 15.92 -12.40 -11.96
CA GLY A 65 15.29 -13.35 -11.07
C GLY A 65 14.66 -12.74 -9.80
N ALA A 66 14.75 -11.42 -9.62
CA ALA A 66 14.05 -10.72 -8.54
C ALA A 66 12.53 -10.80 -8.70
N ALA A 67 11.79 -10.42 -7.66
CA ALA A 67 10.33 -10.38 -7.72
C ALA A 67 9.85 -9.27 -8.66
N SER A 68 8.68 -9.49 -9.30
CA SER A 68 8.05 -8.54 -10.22
C SER A 68 7.37 -7.39 -9.50
N ILE A 69 7.06 -6.31 -10.23
CA ILE A 69 6.28 -5.17 -9.73
C ILE A 69 4.91 -5.66 -9.25
N GLY A 70 4.20 -6.45 -10.06
CA GLY A 70 2.89 -7.00 -9.73
C GLY A 70 2.91 -7.84 -8.45
N PHE A 71 3.96 -8.66 -8.25
CA PHE A 71 4.15 -9.38 -6.99
C PHE A 71 4.27 -8.42 -5.80
N HIS A 72 5.14 -7.42 -5.88
CA HIS A 72 5.37 -6.51 -4.74
C HIS A 72 4.10 -5.77 -4.35
N VAL A 73 3.34 -5.25 -5.30
CA VAL A 73 2.09 -4.53 -5.04
C VAL A 73 1.02 -5.45 -4.46
N ARG A 74 0.81 -6.64 -5.06
CA ARG A 74 -0.17 -7.61 -4.57
C ARG A 74 0.18 -8.15 -3.18
N HIS A 75 1.46 -8.47 -2.97
CA HIS A 75 1.95 -8.95 -1.68
C HIS A 75 1.79 -7.90 -0.57
N LEU A 76 2.04 -6.63 -0.88
CA LEU A 76 1.83 -5.51 0.03
C LEU A 76 0.37 -5.49 0.52
N GLY A 77 -0.59 -5.46 -0.39
CA GLY A 77 -2.02 -5.44 -0.04
C GLY A 77 -2.45 -6.68 0.75
N GLY A 78 -2.00 -7.86 0.33
CA GLY A 78 -2.29 -9.12 1.02
C GLY A 78 -1.64 -9.22 2.40
N ALA A 79 -0.39 -8.79 2.55
CA ALA A 79 0.30 -8.78 3.84
C ALA A 79 -0.35 -7.80 4.81
N LEU A 80 -0.72 -6.61 4.33
CA LEU A 80 -1.45 -5.62 5.10
C LEU A 80 -2.75 -6.19 5.66
N ASP A 81 -3.57 -6.79 4.81
CA ASP A 81 -4.83 -7.41 5.23
C ASP A 81 -4.63 -8.51 6.29
N ARG A 82 -3.64 -9.38 6.11
CA ARG A 82 -3.32 -10.46 7.07
C ARG A 82 -2.81 -9.92 8.42
N LEU A 83 -1.91 -8.93 8.41
CA LEU A 83 -1.36 -8.35 9.64
C LEU A 83 -2.43 -7.61 10.44
N PHE A 84 -3.34 -6.91 9.77
CA PHE A 84 -4.48 -6.24 10.40
C PHE A 84 -5.51 -7.25 10.93
N THR A 85 -5.67 -8.41 10.29
CA THR A 85 -6.46 -9.54 10.83
C THR A 85 -5.88 -10.04 12.15
N TYR A 86 -4.57 -10.29 12.21
CA TYR A 86 -3.92 -10.67 13.46
C TYR A 86 -4.00 -9.58 14.54
N ALA A 87 -3.90 -8.30 14.15
CA ALA A 87 -4.06 -7.19 15.10
C ALA A 87 -5.44 -7.16 15.78
N ARG A 88 -6.51 -7.61 15.08
CA ARG A 88 -7.84 -7.82 15.67
C ARG A 88 -7.90 -9.06 16.58
N GLY A 89 -6.89 -9.93 16.59
CA GLY A 89 -6.88 -11.19 17.30
C GLY A 89 -7.60 -12.32 16.55
N GLU A 90 -7.79 -12.17 15.25
CA GLU A 90 -8.49 -13.12 14.39
C GLU A 90 -7.51 -14.07 13.67
N SER A 91 -7.99 -15.24 13.29
CA SER A 91 -7.28 -16.16 12.40
C SER A 91 -7.52 -15.80 10.94
N LEU A 92 -6.56 -16.12 10.06
CA LEU A 92 -6.72 -15.92 8.63
C LEU A 92 -7.86 -16.79 8.07
N SER A 93 -8.70 -16.20 7.24
CA SER A 93 -9.70 -16.91 6.46
C SER A 93 -9.06 -17.80 5.39
N ASP A 94 -9.82 -18.76 4.85
CA ASP A 94 -9.33 -19.58 3.74
C ASP A 94 -9.12 -18.77 2.46
N GLY A 95 -9.90 -17.71 2.27
CA GLY A 95 -9.69 -16.74 1.19
C GLY A 95 -8.34 -16.03 1.31
N GLN A 96 -7.97 -15.54 2.50
CA GLN A 96 -6.66 -14.91 2.74
C GLN A 96 -5.49 -15.90 2.53
N LYS A 97 -5.66 -17.16 2.94
CA LYS A 97 -4.66 -18.22 2.70
C LYS A 97 -4.55 -18.56 1.21
N ALA A 98 -5.65 -18.56 0.47
CA ALA A 98 -5.65 -18.79 -0.98
C ALA A 98 -4.99 -17.62 -1.71
N ALA A 99 -5.32 -16.37 -1.37
CA ALA A 99 -4.70 -15.17 -1.92
C ALA A 99 -3.18 -15.16 -1.70
N LEU A 100 -2.70 -15.52 -0.49
CA LEU A 100 -1.28 -15.64 -0.18
C LEU A 100 -0.55 -16.60 -1.12
N ARG A 101 -1.15 -17.74 -1.44
CA ARG A 101 -0.55 -18.73 -2.36
C ARG A 101 -0.48 -18.23 -3.80
N GLY A 102 -1.38 -17.32 -4.19
CA GLY A 102 -1.49 -16.76 -5.54
C GLY A 102 -0.72 -15.46 -5.77
N GLU A 103 -0.08 -14.87 -4.76
CA GLU A 103 0.51 -13.53 -4.86
C GLU A 103 1.56 -13.39 -5.98
N SER A 104 2.29 -14.45 -6.30
CA SER A 104 3.31 -14.46 -7.35
C SER A 104 2.78 -14.79 -8.75
N THR A 105 1.49 -15.13 -8.87
CA THR A 105 0.89 -15.57 -10.13
C THR A 105 0.26 -14.37 -10.84
N ALA A 106 0.62 -14.16 -12.12
CA ALA A 106 0.05 -13.08 -12.91
C ALA A 106 -1.47 -13.21 -13.12
N GLY A 107 -1.97 -14.44 -13.18
CA GLY A 107 -3.34 -14.75 -13.58
C GLY A 107 -3.49 -15.06 -15.08
N ASP A 108 -4.69 -15.44 -15.50
CA ASP A 108 -5.04 -15.66 -16.90
C ASP A 108 -6.45 -15.11 -17.16
N PRO A 109 -6.58 -13.94 -17.85
CA PRO A 109 -5.48 -13.10 -18.35
C PRO A 109 -4.64 -12.48 -17.20
N PRO A 110 -3.38 -12.06 -17.47
CA PRO A 110 -2.55 -11.41 -16.48
C PRO A 110 -3.19 -10.13 -15.93
N ALA A 111 -3.22 -10.00 -14.59
CA ALA A 111 -3.71 -8.78 -13.94
C ALA A 111 -2.84 -7.58 -14.35
N THR A 112 -3.47 -6.45 -14.62
CA THR A 112 -2.79 -5.20 -14.94
C THR A 112 -2.31 -4.49 -13.67
N LEU A 113 -1.37 -3.55 -13.81
CA LEU A 113 -0.92 -2.77 -12.65
C LEU A 113 -2.06 -1.93 -12.03
N PRO A 114 -2.94 -1.26 -12.81
CA PRO A 114 -4.12 -0.59 -12.26
C PRO A 114 -5.00 -1.52 -11.40
N ASP A 115 -5.24 -2.76 -11.84
CA ASP A 115 -6.07 -3.71 -11.08
C ASP A 115 -5.43 -4.03 -9.71
N VAL A 116 -4.14 -4.36 -9.71
CA VAL A 116 -3.42 -4.73 -8.48
C VAL A 116 -3.27 -3.54 -7.53
N VAL A 117 -3.06 -2.33 -8.07
CA VAL A 117 -3.01 -1.10 -7.26
C VAL A 117 -4.39 -0.78 -6.69
N HIS A 118 -5.47 -0.95 -7.46
CA HIS A 118 -6.83 -0.76 -6.97
C HIS A 118 -7.17 -1.69 -5.79
N GLU A 119 -6.86 -2.98 -5.92
CA GLU A 119 -7.05 -3.96 -4.85
C GLU A 119 -6.26 -3.60 -3.58
N THR A 120 -5.01 -3.17 -3.76
CA THR A 120 -4.12 -2.75 -2.67
C THR A 120 -4.60 -1.46 -2.01
N SER A 121 -5.05 -0.48 -2.79
CA SER A 121 -5.64 0.77 -2.27
C SER A 121 -6.88 0.50 -1.44
N ALA A 122 -7.74 -0.44 -1.86
CA ALA A 122 -8.88 -0.87 -1.07
C ALA A 122 -8.47 -1.54 0.25
N ALA A 123 -7.36 -2.30 0.26
CA ALA A 123 -6.82 -2.86 1.50
C ALA A 123 -6.28 -1.77 2.44
N ILE A 124 -5.63 -0.74 1.90
CA ILE A 124 -5.16 0.42 2.67
C ILE A 124 -6.34 1.18 3.28
N GLU A 125 -7.43 1.42 2.55
CA GLU A 125 -8.62 2.08 3.10
C GLU A 125 -9.22 1.29 4.27
N ARG A 126 -9.37 -0.04 4.13
CA ARG A 126 -9.82 -0.89 5.25
C ARG A 126 -8.89 -0.82 6.46
N ALA A 127 -7.58 -0.73 6.22
CA ALA A 127 -6.59 -0.59 7.28
C ALA A 127 -6.72 0.76 8.00
N LEU A 128 -6.87 1.86 7.28
CA LEU A 128 -7.11 3.20 7.85
C LEU A 128 -8.40 3.23 8.68
N ASP A 129 -9.46 2.59 8.19
CA ASP A 129 -10.71 2.44 8.93
C ASP A 129 -10.55 1.62 10.23
N GLN A 130 -9.71 0.58 10.20
CA GLN A 130 -9.39 -0.16 11.41
C GLN A 130 -8.56 0.68 12.38
N LEU A 131 -7.59 1.47 11.92
CA LEU A 131 -6.82 2.39 12.77
C LEU A 131 -7.73 3.38 13.49
N ARG A 132 -8.75 3.96 12.82
CA ARG A 132 -9.74 4.85 13.45
C ARG A 132 -10.52 4.19 14.58
N ARG A 133 -10.76 2.88 14.49
CA ARG A 133 -11.49 2.09 15.49
C ARG A 133 -10.59 1.43 16.53
N THR A 134 -9.26 1.54 16.39
CA THR A 134 -8.32 0.93 17.33
C THR A 134 -8.15 1.81 18.55
N SER A 135 -8.59 1.32 19.72
CA SER A 135 -8.42 2.03 20.99
C SER A 135 -6.98 2.00 21.46
N ARG A 136 -6.53 3.15 21.98
CA ARG A 136 -5.19 3.30 22.58
C ARG A 136 -4.90 2.28 23.67
N ASP A 137 -5.89 1.97 24.49
CA ASP A 137 -5.76 1.04 25.63
C ASP A 137 -5.47 -0.39 25.18
N ARG A 138 -5.77 -0.71 23.91
CA ARG A 138 -5.56 -2.03 23.33
C ARG A 138 -4.22 -2.20 22.62
N LEU A 139 -3.42 -1.14 22.48
CA LEU A 139 -2.20 -1.18 21.65
C LEU A 139 -1.16 -2.18 22.13
N LEU A 140 -1.09 -2.45 23.43
CA LEU A 140 -0.17 -3.42 24.02
C LEU A 140 -0.78 -4.80 24.24
N ASP A 141 -2.04 -5.01 23.86
CA ASP A 141 -2.66 -6.34 23.96
C ASP A 141 -1.84 -7.36 23.17
N HIS A 142 -1.57 -8.47 23.82
CA HIS A 142 -0.85 -9.60 23.20
C HIS A 142 -1.59 -10.12 21.97
N ARG A 143 -0.84 -10.45 20.93
CA ARG A 143 -1.32 -11.09 19.70
C ARG A 143 -0.38 -12.21 19.27
N GLY A 144 -0.95 -13.37 18.95
CA GLY A 144 -0.21 -14.48 18.37
C GLY A 144 -0.26 -14.44 16.84
N ILE A 145 0.86 -14.69 16.18
CA ILE A 145 0.97 -14.69 14.71
C ILE A 145 1.07 -16.12 14.19
N GLY A 146 0.18 -16.45 13.25
CA GLY A 146 0.19 -17.75 12.58
C GLY A 146 -0.11 -18.93 13.51
N ARG A 147 0.07 -20.15 13.01
CA ARG A 147 -0.18 -21.38 13.77
C ARG A 147 0.77 -21.58 14.96
N ALA A 148 1.96 -21.02 14.89
CA ALA A 148 2.95 -21.09 15.96
C ALA A 148 2.70 -20.06 17.07
N ALA A 149 1.66 -19.23 16.94
CA ALA A 149 1.34 -18.15 17.87
C ALA A 149 2.55 -17.30 18.27
N LEU A 150 3.40 -16.97 17.29
CA LEU A 150 4.59 -16.16 17.55
C LEU A 150 4.20 -14.83 18.22
N PRO A 151 4.91 -14.43 19.30
CA PRO A 151 4.45 -13.35 20.15
C PRO A 151 4.59 -11.99 19.50
N SER A 152 3.52 -11.19 19.57
CA SER A 152 3.47 -9.78 19.19
C SER A 152 2.42 -9.05 20.04
N ASN A 153 2.17 -7.79 19.72
CA ASN A 153 1.06 -7.01 20.25
C ASN A 153 0.39 -6.21 19.12
N VAL A 154 -0.71 -5.54 19.40
CA VAL A 154 -1.45 -4.77 18.42
C VAL A 154 -0.55 -3.72 17.75
N LEU A 155 0.13 -2.89 18.52
CA LEU A 155 1.01 -1.82 18.01
C LEU A 155 2.13 -2.39 17.13
N GLY A 156 2.78 -3.47 17.59
CA GLY A 156 3.84 -4.12 16.83
C GLY A 156 3.38 -4.63 15.47
N LEU A 157 2.18 -5.22 15.40
CA LEU A 157 1.58 -5.67 14.14
C LEU A 157 1.24 -4.52 13.20
N LEU A 158 0.63 -3.45 13.73
CA LEU A 158 0.27 -2.28 12.93
C LEU A 158 1.51 -1.55 12.41
N PHE A 159 2.53 -1.38 13.25
CA PHE A 159 3.81 -0.80 12.85
C PHE A 159 4.51 -1.64 11.77
N HIS A 160 4.61 -2.96 12.01
CA HIS A 160 5.22 -3.87 11.04
C HIS A 160 4.47 -3.86 9.70
N ALA A 161 3.13 -3.76 9.72
CA ALA A 161 2.34 -3.67 8.51
C ALA A 161 2.70 -2.42 7.68
N ALA A 162 2.87 -1.27 8.32
CA ALA A 162 3.27 -0.03 7.65
C ALA A 162 4.70 -0.10 7.10
N GLU A 163 5.66 -0.57 7.91
CA GLU A 163 7.06 -0.74 7.52
C GLU A 163 7.20 -1.71 6.35
N HIS A 164 6.51 -2.86 6.43
CA HIS A 164 6.48 -3.86 5.37
C HIS A 164 5.88 -3.31 4.06
N SER A 165 4.81 -2.53 4.16
CA SER A 165 4.18 -1.89 3.00
C SER A 165 5.13 -0.89 2.34
N THR A 166 5.78 -0.03 3.10
CA THR A 166 6.78 0.94 2.60
C THR A 166 7.95 0.22 1.91
N ARG A 167 8.43 -0.88 2.48
CA ARG A 167 9.50 -1.70 1.89
C ARG A 167 9.10 -2.24 0.52
N HIS A 168 7.92 -2.84 0.39
CA HIS A 168 7.46 -3.41 -0.87
C HIS A 168 7.10 -2.34 -1.91
N ALA A 169 6.57 -1.20 -1.52
CA ALA A 169 6.37 -0.07 -2.43
C ALA A 169 7.72 0.43 -3.01
N GLY A 170 8.73 0.61 -2.16
CA GLY A 170 10.08 0.97 -2.60
C GLY A 170 10.71 -0.06 -3.55
N GLN A 171 10.49 -1.36 -3.29
CA GLN A 171 10.95 -2.43 -4.19
C GLN A 171 10.22 -2.39 -5.54
N ALA A 172 8.89 -2.17 -5.57
CA ALA A 172 8.12 -2.04 -6.81
C ALA A 172 8.63 -0.86 -7.65
N ILE A 173 8.83 0.30 -7.03
CA ILE A 173 9.35 1.52 -7.68
C ILE A 173 10.77 1.29 -8.22
N THR A 174 11.63 0.65 -7.44
CA THR A 174 13.01 0.34 -7.87
C THR A 174 13.02 -0.64 -9.04
N THR A 175 12.20 -1.70 -8.98
CA THR A 175 12.05 -2.67 -10.08
C THR A 175 11.55 -1.99 -11.34
N ALA A 176 10.60 -1.06 -11.24
CA ALA A 176 10.10 -0.29 -12.38
C ALA A 176 11.21 0.57 -13.02
N LYS A 177 12.07 1.20 -12.21
CA LYS A 177 13.23 1.97 -12.72
C LYS A 177 14.25 1.10 -13.44
N ILE A 178 14.49 -0.12 -12.94
CA ILE A 178 15.41 -1.08 -13.57
C ILE A 178 14.88 -1.56 -14.94
N LEU A 179 13.56 -1.71 -15.07
CA LEU A 179 12.92 -2.19 -16.30
C LEU A 179 12.70 -1.09 -17.36
N LYS A 180 12.92 0.19 -17.03
CA LYS A 180 12.87 1.26 -18.04
C LYS A 180 14.04 1.10 -18.99
N PRO A 181 13.82 1.18 -20.33
CA PRO A 181 14.93 1.27 -21.29
C PRO A 181 15.82 2.49 -20.99
N LEU A 182 17.14 2.34 -21.17
CA LEU A 182 18.08 3.45 -21.13
C LEU A 182 17.82 4.40 -22.31
#